data_2b65d35f1eb2537f72f1508df267175d
#
_entry.id   2b65d35f1eb2537f72f1508df267175d
#
_cell.length_a   1.000
_cell.length_b   1.000
_cell.length_c   1.000
_cell.angle_alpha   90.00
_cell.angle_beta   90.00
_cell.angle_gamma   90.00
#
_symmetry.space_group_name_H-M   'P 1'
#
loop_
_entity.id
_entity.type
_entity.pdbx_description
1 polymer ?
#
loop_
_entity_poly.entity_id
_entity_poly.type
_entity_poly.pdbx_seq_one_letter_code
_entity_poly.pdbx_strand_id
1 'polypeptide(L)'
;YLDKIDNDELESYLYKGLMAGLGDPYSTYYTAEEYKELTEDTEGVYRGIGVTMQKDVSTGAVTVVKCFEGAPGAEAGLQPQDQLVKVNGEDITDKELSEVVKMIKTSESDTVTLTILREGESDYREVEVTLDTVEAPMVEHEMLDNKIGYITINQFAETTVSQYETALEDLNNQGMERLIVDVRDNPGGLLTSVCDVLDSMLPEELLVYTEDKNGKKSEYNATGTDQ
;
A
#
# COMPACT_ATOMS: atom_id res chain seq x y z
N TYR A 1 -15.23 -24.95 26.99
CA TYR A 1 -15.23 -24.26 25.71
C TYR A 1 -15.97 -25.15 24.71
N LEU A 2 -16.87 -24.57 23.91
CA LEU A 2 -17.67 -25.28 22.90
C LEU A 2 -16.91 -25.37 21.56
N ASP A 3 -16.01 -24.42 21.29
CA ASP A 3 -15.25 -24.35 20.05
C ASP A 3 -13.84 -24.93 20.24
N LYS A 4 -13.27 -25.45 19.15
CA LYS A 4 -11.87 -25.85 19.14
C LYS A 4 -10.99 -24.61 19.32
N ILE A 5 -10.06 -24.68 20.26
CA ILE A 5 -9.02 -23.66 20.41
C ILE A 5 -7.97 -23.97 19.34
N ASP A 6 -7.65 -22.97 18.52
CA ASP A 6 -6.50 -23.01 17.64
C ASP A 6 -5.23 -22.77 18.46
N ASN A 7 -4.33 -23.74 18.48
CA ASN A 7 -3.13 -23.66 19.30
C ASN A 7 -2.13 -22.63 18.73
N ASP A 8 -2.06 -22.46 17.43
CA ASP A 8 -1.13 -21.53 16.80
C ASP A 8 -1.59 -20.08 17.05
N GLU A 9 -2.90 -19.85 17.00
CA GLU A 9 -3.49 -18.58 17.38
C GLU A 9 -3.27 -18.27 18.87
N LEU A 10 -3.46 -19.27 19.75
CA LEU A 10 -3.21 -19.12 21.19
C LEU A 10 -1.74 -18.79 21.48
N GLU A 11 -0.80 -19.45 20.79
CA GLU A 11 0.63 -19.19 20.94
C GLU A 11 0.99 -17.76 20.51
N SER A 12 0.42 -17.29 19.41
CA SER A 12 0.57 -15.91 18.94
C SER A 12 0.09 -14.90 19.98
N TYR A 13 -1.08 -15.11 20.60
CA TYR A 13 -1.58 -14.26 21.69
C TYR A 13 -0.67 -14.26 22.92
N LEU A 14 -0.04 -15.37 23.26
CA LEU A 14 0.93 -15.45 24.36
C LEU A 14 2.15 -14.56 24.09
N TYR A 15 2.74 -14.64 22.90
CA TYR A 15 3.89 -13.80 22.54
C TYR A 15 3.53 -12.32 22.46
N LYS A 16 2.38 -11.98 21.86
CA LYS A 16 1.87 -10.60 21.84
C LYS A 16 1.66 -10.05 23.25
N GLY A 17 1.06 -10.86 24.14
CA GLY A 17 0.87 -10.48 25.54
C GLY A 17 2.19 -10.29 26.30
N LEU A 18 3.21 -11.11 26.02
CA LEU A 18 4.54 -10.96 26.61
C LEU A 18 5.19 -9.63 26.19
N MET A 19 5.13 -9.29 24.90
CA MET A 19 5.67 -8.01 24.40
C MET A 19 4.92 -6.82 24.98
N ALA A 20 3.59 -6.88 25.04
CA ALA A 20 2.78 -5.83 25.67
C ALA A 20 3.14 -5.60 27.16
N GLY A 21 3.57 -6.66 27.85
CA GLY A 21 4.04 -6.58 29.24
C GLY A 21 5.34 -5.79 29.44
N LEU A 22 6.09 -5.49 28.39
CA LEU A 22 7.29 -4.65 28.47
C LEU A 22 6.95 -3.16 28.65
N GLY A 23 5.70 -2.75 28.35
CA GLY A 23 5.28 -1.36 28.45
C GLY A 23 5.88 -0.44 27.40
N ASP A 24 6.50 -1.00 26.36
CA ASP A 24 7.05 -0.27 25.22
C ASP A 24 6.11 -0.43 24.02
N PRO A 25 5.50 0.67 23.50
CA PRO A 25 4.56 0.61 22.39
C PRO A 25 5.18 0.16 21.06
N TYR A 26 6.49 0.21 20.94
CA TYR A 26 7.22 -0.20 19.74
C TYR A 26 7.69 -1.65 19.76
N SER A 27 7.62 -2.32 20.93
CA SER A 27 7.96 -3.73 21.06
C SER A 27 6.75 -4.58 20.69
N THR A 28 6.76 -5.17 19.51
CA THR A 28 5.66 -5.98 18.98
C THR A 28 6.17 -7.35 18.53
N TYR A 29 5.39 -8.41 18.78
CA TYR A 29 5.57 -9.72 18.17
C TYR A 29 4.73 -9.79 16.91
N TYR A 30 5.35 -10.21 15.82
CA TYR A 30 4.70 -10.50 14.56
C TYR A 30 4.76 -12.00 14.26
N THR A 31 3.67 -12.58 13.80
CA THR A 31 3.69 -13.89 13.16
C THR A 31 4.47 -13.80 11.83
N ALA A 32 4.81 -14.93 11.24
CA ALA A 32 5.48 -14.92 9.93
C ALA A 32 4.65 -14.24 8.83
N GLU A 33 3.31 -14.37 8.88
CA GLU A 33 2.39 -13.74 7.96
C GLU A 33 2.33 -12.22 8.18
N GLU A 34 2.12 -11.77 9.42
CA GLU A 34 2.12 -10.34 9.79
C GLU A 34 3.47 -9.67 9.48
N TYR A 35 4.58 -10.38 9.68
CA TYR A 35 5.91 -9.86 9.33
C TYR A 35 6.09 -9.72 7.82
N LYS A 36 5.54 -10.67 7.03
CA LYS A 36 5.53 -10.57 5.59
C LYS A 36 4.71 -9.37 5.11
N GLU A 37 3.51 -9.16 5.68
CA GLU A 37 2.68 -7.99 5.38
C GLU A 37 3.41 -6.67 5.70
N LEU A 38 4.05 -6.59 6.88
CA LEU A 38 4.86 -5.44 7.26
C LEU A 38 6.03 -5.20 6.29
N THR A 39 6.64 -6.27 5.79
CA THR A 39 7.72 -6.18 4.81
C THR A 39 7.20 -5.68 3.47
N GLU A 40 6.08 -6.22 2.97
CA GLU A 40 5.41 -5.75 1.75
C GLU A 40 5.05 -4.26 1.85
N ASP A 41 4.51 -3.82 2.99
CA ASP A 41 4.17 -2.41 3.24
C ASP A 41 5.41 -1.51 3.26
N THR A 42 6.52 -2.00 3.83
CA THR A 42 7.78 -1.26 3.93
C THR A 42 8.49 -1.16 2.58
N GLU A 43 8.51 -2.25 1.82
CA GLU A 43 9.09 -2.28 0.48
C GLU A 43 8.22 -1.52 -0.53
N GLY A 44 6.91 -1.44 -0.30
CA GLY A 44 5.94 -0.85 -1.22
C GLY A 44 5.61 -1.75 -2.41
N VAL A 45 5.91 -3.05 -2.28
CA VAL A 45 5.64 -4.06 -3.31
C VAL A 45 4.96 -5.28 -2.69
N TYR A 46 4.04 -5.88 -3.44
CA TYR A 46 3.33 -7.08 -3.00
C TYR A 46 2.97 -7.97 -4.18
N ARG A 47 2.75 -9.27 -3.91
CA ARG A 47 2.19 -10.17 -4.92
C ARG A 47 0.68 -10.00 -4.97
N GLY A 48 0.12 -9.63 -6.16
CA GLY A 48 -1.31 -9.38 -6.27
C GLY A 48 -1.76 -9.06 -7.69
N ILE A 49 -2.93 -8.41 -7.78
CA ILE A 49 -3.59 -8.06 -9.04
C ILE A 49 -3.52 -6.56 -9.37
N GLY A 50 -3.03 -5.71 -8.45
CA GLY A 50 -2.87 -4.28 -8.67
C GLY A 50 -4.18 -3.51 -8.85
N VAL A 51 -5.11 -3.69 -7.90
CA VAL A 51 -6.36 -2.92 -7.84
C VAL A 51 -6.63 -2.44 -6.43
N THR A 52 -7.22 -1.25 -6.32
CA THR A 52 -7.82 -0.80 -5.06
C THR A 52 -9.28 -1.25 -5.03
N MET A 53 -9.69 -1.86 -3.93
CA MET A 53 -11.05 -2.32 -3.70
C MET A 53 -11.65 -1.68 -2.45
N GLN A 54 -12.96 -1.50 -2.45
CA GLN A 54 -13.71 -1.11 -1.26
C GLN A 54 -14.91 -2.01 -1.05
N LYS A 55 -15.32 -2.16 0.20
CA LYS A 55 -16.57 -2.84 0.56
C LYS A 55 -17.60 -1.79 0.97
N ASP A 56 -18.76 -1.80 0.33
CA ASP A 56 -19.90 -1.00 0.73
C ASP A 56 -20.52 -1.59 2.00
N VAL A 57 -20.54 -0.82 3.08
CA VAL A 57 -21.03 -1.26 4.39
C VAL A 57 -22.53 -1.59 4.38
N SER A 58 -23.30 -0.94 3.47
CA SER A 58 -24.75 -1.10 3.40
C SER A 58 -25.19 -2.29 2.56
N THR A 59 -24.46 -2.59 1.50
CA THR A 59 -24.78 -3.67 0.55
C THR A 59 -23.91 -4.89 0.69
N GLY A 60 -22.73 -4.76 1.34
CA GLY A 60 -21.71 -5.80 1.41
C GLY A 60 -20.91 -6.00 0.12
N ALA A 61 -21.21 -5.24 -0.94
CA ALA A 61 -20.56 -5.40 -2.23
C ALA A 61 -19.09 -4.96 -2.18
N VAL A 62 -18.21 -5.80 -2.70
CA VAL A 62 -16.80 -5.48 -2.91
C VAL A 62 -16.63 -4.95 -4.33
N THR A 63 -16.17 -3.72 -4.47
CA THR A 63 -16.10 -3.01 -5.75
C THR A 63 -14.67 -2.57 -6.04
N VAL A 64 -14.23 -2.70 -7.29
CA VAL A 64 -12.96 -2.15 -7.78
C VAL A 64 -13.09 -0.62 -7.86
N VAL A 65 -12.26 0.09 -7.12
CA VAL A 65 -12.22 1.56 -7.13
C VAL A 65 -11.27 2.06 -8.21
N LYS A 66 -10.08 1.46 -8.29
CA LYS A 66 -9.01 1.85 -9.22
C LYS A 66 -8.22 0.62 -9.64
N CYS A 67 -7.85 0.54 -10.91
CA CYS A 67 -6.84 -0.39 -11.38
C CYS A 67 -5.53 0.38 -11.57
N PHE A 68 -4.40 -0.18 -11.12
CA PHE A 68 -3.10 0.43 -11.33
C PHE A 68 -2.67 0.22 -12.78
N GLU A 69 -2.08 1.25 -13.36
CA GLU A 69 -1.64 1.21 -14.75
C GLU A 69 -0.55 0.14 -14.93
N GLY A 70 -0.65 -0.67 -15.98
CA GLY A 70 0.28 -1.77 -16.24
C GLY A 70 0.21 -2.94 -15.25
N ALA A 71 -0.68 -2.90 -14.26
CA ALA A 71 -0.83 -4.00 -13.31
C ALA A 71 -1.69 -5.14 -13.86
N PRO A 72 -1.52 -6.37 -13.34
CA PRO A 72 -2.20 -7.57 -13.87
C PRO A 72 -3.71 -7.45 -13.99
N GLY A 73 -4.38 -6.81 -13.02
CA GLY A 73 -5.83 -6.62 -13.07
C GLY A 73 -6.29 -5.72 -14.21
N ALA A 74 -5.54 -4.63 -14.48
CA ALA A 74 -5.81 -3.75 -15.60
C ALA A 74 -5.58 -4.47 -16.94
N GLU A 75 -4.49 -5.22 -17.07
CA GLU A 75 -4.18 -6.01 -18.26
C GLU A 75 -5.20 -7.12 -18.53
N ALA A 76 -5.75 -7.74 -17.47
CA ALA A 76 -6.82 -8.71 -17.57
C ALA A 76 -8.19 -8.08 -17.89
N GLY A 77 -8.29 -6.75 -17.90
CA GLY A 77 -9.49 -6.01 -18.28
C GLY A 77 -10.47 -5.74 -17.15
N LEU A 78 -10.01 -5.78 -15.88
CA LEU A 78 -10.77 -5.23 -14.77
C LEU A 78 -10.92 -3.71 -14.94
N GLN A 79 -12.04 -3.17 -14.47
CA GLN A 79 -12.35 -1.75 -14.59
C GLN A 79 -12.86 -1.21 -13.25
N PRO A 80 -12.69 0.10 -12.99
CA PRO A 80 -13.40 0.75 -11.91
C PRO A 80 -14.91 0.49 -11.99
N GLN A 81 -15.55 0.30 -10.83
CA GLN A 81 -16.95 -0.08 -10.63
C GLN A 81 -17.29 -1.55 -10.92
N ASP A 82 -16.34 -2.41 -11.33
CA ASP A 82 -16.59 -3.85 -11.34
C ASP A 82 -16.86 -4.35 -9.92
N GLN A 83 -17.99 -5.03 -9.70
CA GLN A 83 -18.32 -5.64 -8.42
C GLN A 83 -17.84 -7.09 -8.39
N LEU A 84 -17.00 -7.44 -7.43
CA LEU A 84 -16.55 -8.80 -7.22
C LEU A 84 -17.67 -9.62 -6.53
N VAL A 85 -17.95 -10.80 -7.07
CA VAL A 85 -18.95 -11.73 -6.55
C VAL A 85 -18.31 -13.01 -6.06
N LYS A 86 -17.28 -13.54 -6.78
CA LYS A 86 -16.56 -14.75 -6.41
C LYS A 86 -15.07 -14.60 -6.66
N VAL A 87 -14.28 -15.31 -5.85
CA VAL A 87 -12.85 -15.52 -6.05
C VAL A 87 -12.61 -17.02 -6.15
N ASN A 88 -12.03 -17.48 -7.27
CA ASN A 88 -11.80 -18.90 -7.56
C ASN A 88 -13.08 -19.77 -7.41
N GLY A 89 -14.24 -19.21 -7.78
CA GLY A 89 -15.54 -19.88 -7.68
C GLY A 89 -16.19 -19.84 -6.29
N GLU A 90 -15.49 -19.38 -5.27
CA GLU A 90 -16.02 -19.21 -3.91
C GLU A 90 -16.73 -17.85 -3.78
N ASP A 91 -17.94 -17.85 -3.25
CA ASP A 91 -18.75 -16.65 -3.02
C ASP A 91 -18.14 -15.80 -1.92
N ILE A 92 -18.08 -14.48 -2.15
CA ILE A 92 -17.45 -13.53 -1.23
C ILE A 92 -18.45 -12.54 -0.60
N THR A 93 -19.74 -12.71 -0.83
CA THR A 93 -20.78 -11.75 -0.44
C THR A 93 -20.77 -11.47 1.08
N ASP A 94 -20.53 -12.50 1.88
CA ASP A 94 -20.52 -12.42 3.35
C ASP A 94 -19.12 -12.23 3.94
N LYS A 95 -18.06 -12.14 3.10
CA LYS A 95 -16.68 -12.05 3.56
C LYS A 95 -16.25 -10.61 3.81
N GLU A 96 -15.39 -10.40 4.80
CA GLU A 96 -14.75 -9.10 4.99
C GLU A 96 -13.73 -8.81 3.89
N LEU A 97 -13.50 -7.51 3.60
CA LEU A 97 -12.58 -7.10 2.54
C LEU A 97 -11.17 -7.68 2.70
N SER A 98 -10.69 -7.74 3.95
CA SER A 98 -9.39 -8.34 4.28
C SER A 98 -9.32 -9.83 3.91
N GLU A 99 -10.41 -10.57 4.10
CA GLU A 99 -10.50 -11.99 3.72
C GLU A 99 -10.47 -12.13 2.19
N VAL A 100 -11.19 -11.27 1.47
CA VAL A 100 -11.20 -11.26 -0.01
C VAL A 100 -9.80 -10.96 -0.56
N VAL A 101 -9.12 -9.95 0.00
CA VAL A 101 -7.73 -9.61 -0.36
C VAL A 101 -6.80 -10.80 -0.08
N LYS A 102 -6.95 -11.45 1.07
CA LYS A 102 -6.17 -12.63 1.44
C LYS A 102 -6.41 -13.77 0.44
N MET A 103 -7.65 -14.08 0.10
CA MET A 103 -7.99 -15.12 -0.89
C MET A 103 -7.33 -14.89 -2.25
N ILE A 104 -7.23 -13.62 -2.67
CA ILE A 104 -6.55 -13.25 -3.92
C ILE A 104 -5.04 -13.43 -3.78
N LYS A 105 -4.43 -12.84 -2.75
CA LYS A 105 -2.96 -12.85 -2.52
C LYS A 105 -2.40 -14.25 -2.27
N THR A 106 -3.14 -15.11 -1.54
CA THR A 106 -2.69 -16.45 -1.13
C THR A 106 -3.15 -17.57 -2.08
N SER A 107 -3.64 -17.23 -3.28
CA SER A 107 -3.94 -18.25 -4.28
C SER A 107 -2.71 -19.15 -4.51
N GLU A 108 -2.92 -20.47 -4.40
CA GLU A 108 -1.86 -21.47 -4.66
C GLU A 108 -1.41 -21.47 -6.13
N SER A 109 -2.29 -21.01 -7.01
CA SER A 109 -2.00 -20.84 -8.44
C SER A 109 -1.38 -19.46 -8.70
N ASP A 110 -0.61 -19.36 -9.78
CA ASP A 110 -0.16 -18.08 -10.31
C ASP A 110 -1.30 -17.24 -10.93
N THR A 111 -2.50 -17.82 -11.02
CA THR A 111 -3.70 -17.14 -11.52
C THR A 111 -4.82 -17.17 -10.49
N VAL A 112 -5.67 -16.16 -10.53
CA VAL A 112 -6.91 -16.08 -9.77
C VAL A 112 -8.07 -15.80 -10.74
N THR A 113 -9.16 -16.55 -10.59
CA THR A 113 -10.38 -16.31 -11.37
C THR A 113 -11.34 -15.46 -10.54
N LEU A 114 -11.66 -14.29 -11.03
CA LEU A 114 -12.61 -13.36 -10.42
C LEU A 114 -13.93 -13.40 -11.18
N THR A 115 -15.03 -13.68 -10.50
CA THR A 115 -16.36 -13.49 -11.05
C THR A 115 -16.84 -12.10 -10.68
N ILE A 116 -17.12 -11.29 -11.69
CA ILE A 116 -17.51 -9.88 -11.51
C ILE A 116 -18.89 -9.60 -12.12
N LEU A 117 -19.55 -8.58 -11.60
CA LEU A 117 -20.70 -7.93 -12.23
C LEU A 117 -20.28 -6.53 -12.66
N ARG A 118 -20.32 -6.25 -13.95
CA ARG A 118 -19.97 -4.94 -14.51
C ARG A 118 -21.20 -4.06 -14.62
N GLU A 119 -21.02 -2.78 -14.33
CA GLU A 119 -22.13 -1.81 -14.44
C GLU A 119 -22.75 -1.81 -15.86
N GLY A 120 -24.07 -1.91 -15.92
CA GLY A 120 -24.82 -1.96 -17.19
C GLY A 120 -24.93 -3.37 -17.82
N GLU A 121 -24.33 -4.39 -17.22
CA GLU A 121 -24.48 -5.78 -17.64
C GLU A 121 -25.41 -6.55 -16.69
N SER A 122 -26.09 -7.57 -17.24
CA SER A 122 -26.98 -8.44 -16.45
C SER A 122 -26.32 -9.79 -16.12
N ASP A 123 -25.26 -10.13 -16.84
CA ASP A 123 -24.58 -11.40 -16.71
C ASP A 123 -23.24 -11.23 -16.01
N TYR A 124 -22.87 -12.24 -15.22
CA TYR A 124 -21.57 -12.30 -14.59
C TYR A 124 -20.47 -12.59 -15.62
N ARG A 125 -19.31 -11.99 -15.44
CA ARG A 125 -18.09 -12.26 -16.19
C ARG A 125 -17.08 -13.00 -15.32
N GLU A 126 -16.35 -13.92 -15.91
CA GLU A 126 -15.15 -14.48 -15.33
C GLU A 126 -13.93 -13.76 -15.94
N VAL A 127 -13.07 -13.24 -15.07
CA VAL A 127 -11.81 -12.61 -15.43
C VAL A 127 -10.70 -13.39 -14.76
N GLU A 128 -9.84 -14.00 -15.58
CA GLU A 128 -8.64 -14.68 -15.08
C GLU A 128 -7.49 -13.67 -15.02
N VAL A 129 -6.90 -13.51 -13.85
CA VAL A 129 -5.82 -12.57 -13.61
C VAL A 129 -4.58 -13.33 -13.15
N THR A 130 -3.45 -13.12 -13.83
CA THR A 130 -2.16 -13.64 -13.37
C THR A 130 -1.65 -12.78 -12.24
N LEU A 131 -1.29 -13.39 -11.11
CA LEU A 131 -0.71 -12.68 -9.98
C LEU A 131 0.76 -12.36 -10.27
N ASP A 132 1.16 -11.13 -10.04
CA ASP A 132 2.55 -10.70 -10.21
C ASP A 132 2.97 -9.76 -9.07
N THR A 133 4.22 -9.38 -9.06
CA THR A 133 4.72 -8.32 -8.18
C THR A 133 4.17 -6.99 -8.64
N VAL A 134 3.49 -6.31 -7.74
CA VAL A 134 2.84 -5.02 -7.98
C VAL A 134 3.43 -3.98 -7.06
N GLU A 135 3.82 -2.84 -7.59
CA GLU A 135 4.15 -1.68 -6.78
C GLU A 135 2.86 -0.98 -6.32
N ALA A 136 2.77 -0.74 -5.01
CA ALA A 136 1.69 0.06 -4.47
C ALA A 136 1.90 1.55 -4.83
N PRO A 137 0.82 2.30 -5.15
CA PRO A 137 0.93 3.72 -5.46
C PRO A 137 1.17 4.53 -4.17
N MET A 138 2.44 4.73 -3.84
CA MET A 138 2.86 5.54 -2.68
C MET A 138 2.76 7.03 -2.96
N VAL A 139 2.86 7.42 -4.23
CA VAL A 139 2.83 8.81 -4.68
C VAL A 139 1.78 8.97 -5.78
N GLU A 140 0.95 9.99 -5.65
CA GLU A 140 0.04 10.45 -6.69
C GLU A 140 0.32 11.91 -7.00
N HIS A 141 0.12 12.34 -8.24
CA HIS A 141 0.38 13.72 -8.63
C HIS A 141 -0.62 14.22 -9.67
N GLU A 142 -0.80 15.52 -9.69
CA GLU A 142 -1.58 16.21 -10.70
C GLU A 142 -1.09 17.65 -10.92
N MET A 143 -1.32 18.20 -12.10
CA MET A 143 -1.09 19.60 -12.37
C MET A 143 -2.37 20.38 -12.12
N LEU A 144 -2.34 21.26 -11.12
CA LEU A 144 -3.44 22.19 -10.82
C LEU A 144 -3.37 23.44 -11.69
N ASP A 145 -4.45 24.27 -11.64
CA ASP A 145 -4.48 25.58 -12.27
C ASP A 145 -3.28 26.45 -11.81
N ASN A 146 -2.87 27.37 -12.68
CA ASN A 146 -1.74 28.29 -12.46
C ASN A 146 -0.39 27.57 -12.30
N LYS A 147 -0.21 26.44 -12.96
CA LYS A 147 1.03 25.65 -12.99
C LYS A 147 1.52 25.27 -11.60
N ILE A 148 0.62 24.84 -10.75
CA ILE A 148 0.93 24.32 -9.44
C ILE A 148 0.95 22.80 -9.55
N GLY A 149 2.11 22.18 -9.37
CA GLY A 149 2.22 20.73 -9.16
C GLY A 149 1.67 20.35 -7.79
N TYR A 150 0.90 19.30 -7.73
CA TYR A 150 0.37 18.75 -6.49
C TYR A 150 0.79 17.29 -6.39
N ILE A 151 1.55 16.96 -5.36
CA ILE A 151 2.02 15.61 -5.09
C ILE A 151 1.46 15.17 -3.74
N THR A 152 0.76 14.05 -3.71
CA THR A 152 0.35 13.37 -2.47
C THR A 152 1.30 12.21 -2.20
N ILE A 153 1.86 12.15 -1.01
CA ILE A 153 2.67 11.02 -0.54
C ILE A 153 1.84 10.25 0.49
N ASN A 154 1.35 9.07 0.10
CA ASN A 154 0.47 8.25 0.91
C ASN A 154 1.24 7.54 2.05
N GLN A 155 2.48 7.11 1.80
CA GLN A 155 3.35 6.46 2.76
C GLN A 155 4.82 6.58 2.31
N PHE A 156 5.76 6.46 3.23
CA PHE A 156 7.19 6.43 2.93
C PHE A 156 7.71 4.98 2.92
N ALA A 157 7.50 4.27 1.81
CA ALA A 157 8.06 2.96 1.50
C ALA A 157 9.37 3.08 0.70
N GLU A 158 10.02 1.97 0.38
CA GLU A 158 11.23 1.98 -0.47
C GLU A 158 10.96 2.51 -1.89
N THR A 159 9.76 2.22 -2.42
CA THR A 159 9.34 2.69 -3.76
C THR A 159 8.94 4.17 -3.80
N THR A 160 8.77 4.83 -2.66
CA THR A 160 8.27 6.22 -2.59
C THR A 160 9.21 7.20 -3.29
N VAL A 161 10.52 7.04 -3.12
CA VAL A 161 11.51 7.98 -3.68
C VAL A 161 11.44 7.98 -5.21
N SER A 162 11.51 6.81 -5.84
CA SER A 162 11.45 6.68 -7.31
C SER A 162 10.11 7.15 -7.88
N GLN A 163 9.00 6.89 -7.19
CA GLN A 163 7.68 7.39 -7.61
C GLN A 163 7.58 8.91 -7.46
N TYR A 164 8.16 9.49 -6.41
CA TYR A 164 8.22 10.93 -6.21
C TYR A 164 9.06 11.61 -7.30
N GLU A 165 10.24 11.09 -7.61
CA GLU A 165 11.11 11.61 -8.68
C GLU A 165 10.39 11.57 -10.03
N THR A 166 9.70 10.47 -10.35
CA THR A 166 8.89 10.33 -11.56
C THR A 166 7.77 11.36 -11.62
N ALA A 167 7.06 11.56 -10.51
CA ALA A 167 5.99 12.55 -10.40
C ALA A 167 6.53 13.99 -10.59
N LEU A 168 7.68 14.29 -9.99
CA LEU A 168 8.32 15.58 -10.09
C LEU A 168 8.81 15.86 -11.52
N GLU A 169 9.41 14.86 -12.18
CA GLU A 169 9.83 14.97 -13.57
C GLU A 169 8.64 15.24 -14.51
N ASP A 170 7.54 14.50 -14.34
CA ASP A 170 6.33 14.69 -15.15
C ASP A 170 5.73 16.10 -14.97
N LEU A 171 5.60 16.57 -13.74
CA LEU A 171 5.11 17.92 -13.43
C LEU A 171 6.04 19.02 -14.00
N ASN A 172 7.35 18.83 -13.95
CA ASN A 172 8.32 19.75 -14.54
C ASN A 172 8.17 19.78 -16.07
N ASN A 173 7.99 18.63 -16.72
CA ASN A 173 7.75 18.54 -18.15
C ASN A 173 6.44 19.23 -18.58
N GLN A 174 5.45 19.26 -17.70
CA GLN A 174 4.20 20.02 -17.88
C GLN A 174 4.36 21.52 -17.61
N GLY A 175 5.54 21.97 -17.15
CA GLY A 175 5.87 23.39 -16.91
C GLY A 175 5.40 23.87 -15.53
N MET A 176 5.52 23.05 -14.51
CA MET A 176 5.27 23.41 -13.12
C MET A 176 6.12 24.62 -12.71
N GLU A 177 5.53 25.55 -11.99
CA GLU A 177 6.20 26.73 -11.41
C GLU A 177 6.20 26.72 -9.87
N ARG A 178 5.34 25.94 -9.25
CA ARG A 178 5.19 25.81 -7.80
C ARG A 178 4.78 24.40 -7.45
N LEU A 179 5.17 23.93 -6.28
CA LEU A 179 4.87 22.59 -5.80
C LEU A 179 4.14 22.65 -4.46
N ILE A 180 3.12 21.80 -4.32
CA ILE A 180 2.49 21.46 -3.05
C ILE A 180 2.75 19.96 -2.83
N VAL A 181 3.33 19.63 -1.67
CA VAL A 181 3.49 18.25 -1.21
C VAL A 181 2.49 18.02 -0.09
N ASP A 182 1.58 17.09 -0.29
CA ASP A 182 0.54 16.73 0.67
C ASP A 182 0.90 15.42 1.36
N VAL A 183 1.04 15.47 2.67
CA VAL A 183 1.30 14.33 3.55
C VAL A 183 0.17 14.10 4.56
N ARG A 184 -1.01 14.64 4.31
CA ARG A 184 -2.17 14.40 5.17
C ARG A 184 -2.54 12.93 5.13
N ASP A 185 -2.89 12.39 6.31
CA ASP A 185 -3.22 10.95 6.52
C ASP A 185 -2.06 9.99 6.22
N ASN A 186 -0.83 10.50 5.95
CA ASN A 186 0.36 9.66 5.81
C ASN A 186 0.76 9.12 7.20
N PRO A 187 0.83 7.80 7.42
CA PRO A 187 1.18 7.20 8.71
C PRO A 187 2.69 7.29 9.01
N GLY A 188 3.51 7.75 8.06
CA GLY A 188 4.97 7.73 8.12
C GLY A 188 5.57 6.65 7.24
N GLY A 189 6.61 5.97 7.74
CA GLY A 189 7.32 4.90 7.06
C GLY A 189 8.83 4.97 7.28
N LEU A 190 9.62 4.72 6.24
CA LEU A 190 11.07 4.69 6.29
C LEU A 190 11.67 6.09 6.43
N LEU A 191 12.47 6.28 7.48
CA LEU A 191 13.20 7.53 7.70
C LEU A 191 14.13 7.87 6.52
N THR A 192 14.75 6.85 5.92
CA THR A 192 15.61 7.02 4.74
C THR A 192 14.83 7.59 3.57
N SER A 193 13.65 7.03 3.25
CA SER A 193 12.80 7.55 2.16
C SER A 193 12.35 9.00 2.39
N VAL A 194 12.05 9.37 3.65
CA VAL A 194 11.75 10.78 3.99
C VAL A 194 12.95 11.67 3.70
N CYS A 195 14.16 11.24 4.14
CA CYS A 195 15.39 12.01 3.95
C CYS A 195 15.73 12.17 2.46
N ASP A 196 15.57 11.11 1.67
CA ASP A 196 15.87 11.13 0.24
C ASP A 196 14.90 12.04 -0.53
N VAL A 197 13.60 12.01 -0.20
CA VAL A 197 12.63 12.97 -0.74
C VAL A 197 12.98 14.42 -0.36
N LEU A 198 13.38 14.65 0.90
CA LEU A 198 13.77 16.00 1.36
C LEU A 198 15.07 16.48 0.73
N ASP A 199 16.03 15.57 0.47
CA ASP A 199 17.31 15.90 -0.18
C ASP A 199 17.09 16.50 -1.58
N SER A 200 16.08 16.02 -2.32
CA SER A 200 15.73 16.56 -3.63
C SER A 200 15.14 17.98 -3.61
N MET A 201 14.71 18.47 -2.43
CA MET A 201 14.01 19.75 -2.30
C MET A 201 14.80 20.80 -1.52
N LEU A 202 15.76 20.39 -0.68
CA LEU A 202 16.39 21.27 0.30
C LEU A 202 17.88 21.48 0.01
N PRO A 203 18.43 22.64 0.36
CA PRO A 203 19.86 22.88 0.28
C PRO A 203 20.62 21.99 1.27
N GLU A 204 21.96 21.99 1.17
CA GLU A 204 22.82 21.31 2.15
C GLU A 204 22.52 21.77 3.57
N GLU A 205 21.83 20.92 4.33
CA GLU A 205 21.46 21.18 5.72
C GLU A 205 21.16 19.88 6.49
N LEU A 206 21.14 19.98 7.83
CA LEU A 206 20.72 18.88 8.69
C LEU A 206 19.20 18.69 8.58
N LEU A 207 18.76 17.53 8.09
CA LEU A 207 17.33 17.16 7.99
C LEU A 207 16.78 16.64 9.32
N VAL A 208 17.45 15.64 9.89
CA VAL A 208 17.03 14.98 11.12
C VAL A 208 18.22 14.31 11.79
N TYR A 209 18.16 14.11 13.09
CA TYR A 209 19.07 13.22 13.80
C TYR A 209 18.30 12.25 14.71
N THR A 210 18.87 11.09 14.91
CA THR A 210 18.43 10.13 15.93
C THR A 210 19.43 10.11 17.08
N GLU A 211 18.95 9.90 18.31
CA GLU A 211 19.80 9.82 19.50
C GLU A 211 19.44 8.55 20.28
N ASP A 212 20.43 7.71 20.54
CA ASP A 212 20.24 6.51 21.36
C ASP A 212 20.23 6.85 22.87
N LYS A 213 19.90 5.87 23.71
CA LYS A 213 19.88 6.02 25.19
C LYS A 213 21.22 6.40 25.81
N ASN A 214 22.33 6.31 25.08
CA ASN A 214 23.67 6.67 25.54
C ASN A 214 24.09 8.06 25.03
N GLY A 215 23.22 8.77 24.32
CA GLY A 215 23.49 10.08 23.76
C GLY A 215 24.27 10.04 22.44
N LYS A 216 24.40 8.85 21.80
CA LYS A 216 25.03 8.75 20.48
C LYS A 216 24.04 9.22 19.43
N LYS A 217 24.45 10.20 18.63
CA LYS A 217 23.66 10.75 17.53
C LYS A 217 24.06 10.12 16.20
N SER A 218 23.06 9.94 15.34
CA SER A 218 23.22 9.66 13.92
C SER A 218 22.46 10.74 13.15
N GLU A 219 23.14 11.45 12.25
CA GLU A 219 22.63 12.61 11.52
C GLU A 219 22.35 12.23 10.07
N TYR A 220 21.27 12.77 9.53
CA TYR A 220 20.86 12.68 8.13
C TYR A 220 20.85 14.11 7.57
N ASN A 221 21.62 14.33 6.52
CA ASN A 221 21.81 15.66 5.94
C ASN A 221 21.38 15.64 4.48
N ALA A 222 20.78 16.73 4.03
CA ALA A 222 20.60 16.99 2.61
C ALA A 222 21.97 17.35 1.99
N THR A 223 22.17 16.93 0.76
CA THR A 223 23.40 17.18 -0.01
C THR A 223 23.32 18.45 -0.84
N GLY A 224 22.09 18.94 -1.12
CA GLY A 224 21.84 20.13 -1.92
C GLY A 224 22.18 19.98 -3.42
N THR A 225 22.31 18.73 -3.91
CA THR A 225 22.80 18.48 -5.28
C THR A 225 21.71 18.52 -6.35
N ASP A 226 20.43 18.41 -5.99
CA ASP A 226 19.31 18.23 -6.94
C ASP A 226 18.33 19.41 -6.97
N GLN A 227 18.80 20.65 -6.72
CA GLN A 227 17.98 21.87 -6.80
C GLN A 227 17.91 22.48 -8.22
#